data_642fbd94e6e79420b71509fb149c30c8
#
_entry.id   642fbd94e6e79420b71509fb149c30c8
#
_cell.length_a   1.000
_cell.length_b   1.000
_cell.length_c   1.000
_cell.angle_alpha   90.00
_cell.angle_beta   90.00
_cell.angle_gamma   90.00
#
_symmetry.space_group_name_H-M   'P 1'
#
loop_
_entity.id
_entity.type
_entity.pdbx_description
1 polymer ?
#
loop_
_entity_poly.entity_id
_entity_poly.type
_entity_poly.pdbx_seq_one_letter_code
_entity_poly.pdbx_strand_id
1 'polypeptide(L)'
;MNGFGVGETHFGGYAGKARINGDWLVKRPDGISAAQSMAIGTAGYTAMLCVMALMDTPTDAGEILVTGAAGGVGSVALALLSKLGYQAVASTGRMEEADYLTGLGASRIIDRAELSDKGRPLDKENWAGVVDAVGSHTLANAIAQTKYGGTVAACGLAQGPDLPATVMPFILRGVTLRGIDSVMAPLALRQEAWALLAQHLDMQKLDAMTSTATLDDLPELGQKILAGQTRGRVVVEL
;
A
#
# COMPACT_ATOMS: atom_id res chain seq x y z
N MET A 1 -12.44 11.29 -4.47
CA MET A 1 -11.48 11.81 -5.46
C MET A 1 -10.09 11.82 -4.83
N ASN A 2 -9.05 11.45 -5.59
CA ASN A 2 -7.63 11.49 -5.22
C ASN A 2 -6.79 11.53 -6.50
N GLY A 3 -5.50 11.87 -6.42
CA GLY A 3 -4.63 12.03 -7.58
C GLY A 3 -4.91 13.29 -8.40
N PHE A 4 -4.54 13.31 -9.68
CA PHE A 4 -4.68 14.43 -10.62
C PHE A 4 -4.06 15.74 -10.12
N GLY A 5 -3.03 15.66 -9.27
CA GLY A 5 -2.35 16.81 -8.68
C GLY A 5 -3.14 17.54 -7.59
N VAL A 6 -4.24 16.97 -7.09
CA VAL A 6 -5.04 17.59 -6.02
C VAL A 6 -4.27 17.51 -4.69
N GLY A 7 -4.06 18.67 -4.09
CA GLY A 7 -3.19 18.85 -2.93
C GLY A 7 -1.72 19.17 -3.28
N GLU A 8 -1.37 19.22 -4.58
CA GLU A 8 -0.03 19.54 -5.09
C GLU A 8 -0.07 20.73 -6.05
N THR A 9 -0.59 20.52 -7.27
CA THR A 9 -0.76 21.54 -8.31
C THR A 9 -2.19 22.08 -8.40
N HIS A 10 -3.12 21.45 -7.70
CA HIS A 10 -4.50 21.85 -7.47
C HIS A 10 -4.76 22.03 -5.99
N PHE A 11 -5.74 22.88 -5.62
CA PHE A 11 -6.18 22.99 -4.23
C PHE A 11 -6.62 21.62 -3.69
N GLY A 12 -6.18 21.32 -2.47
CA GLY A 12 -6.44 20.05 -1.78
C GLY A 12 -7.78 20.00 -1.04
N GLY A 13 -7.92 18.98 -0.19
CA GLY A 13 -9.14 18.69 0.55
C GLY A 13 -9.19 19.21 1.99
N TYR A 14 -8.16 19.92 2.48
CA TYR A 14 -8.18 20.52 3.82
C TYR A 14 -8.97 21.84 3.82
N ALA A 15 -10.25 21.77 3.44
CA ALA A 15 -11.14 22.90 3.34
C ALA A 15 -12.60 22.44 3.40
N GLY A 16 -13.47 23.26 4.00
CA GLY A 16 -14.91 22.98 4.07
C GLY A 16 -15.61 22.90 2.71
N LYS A 17 -14.98 23.42 1.64
CA LYS A 17 -15.45 23.34 0.25
C LYS A 17 -14.28 23.21 -0.70
N ALA A 18 -14.44 22.36 -1.73
CA ALA A 18 -13.45 22.19 -2.80
C ALA A 18 -14.12 22.35 -4.17
N ARG A 19 -13.42 23.00 -5.12
CA ARG A 19 -13.82 23.07 -6.51
C ARG A 19 -12.98 22.06 -7.29
N ILE A 20 -13.62 21.03 -7.83
CA ILE A 20 -12.95 19.88 -8.48
C ILE A 20 -13.55 19.67 -9.87
N ASN A 21 -12.72 19.23 -10.83
CA ASN A 21 -13.21 18.77 -12.12
C ASN A 21 -14.10 17.53 -11.93
N GLY A 22 -15.31 17.55 -12.49
CA GLY A 22 -16.28 16.45 -12.40
C GLY A 22 -15.77 15.14 -12.98
N ASP A 23 -14.93 15.20 -14.03
CA ASP A 23 -14.36 14.03 -14.69
C ASP A 23 -13.36 13.24 -13.80
N TRP A 24 -12.91 13.83 -12.71
CA TRP A 24 -12.01 13.18 -11.73
C TRP A 24 -12.76 12.47 -10.62
N LEU A 25 -14.08 12.60 -10.58
CA LEU A 25 -14.89 12.07 -9.48
C LEU A 25 -15.29 10.63 -9.73
N VAL A 26 -15.13 9.81 -8.70
CA VAL A 26 -15.73 8.49 -8.60
C VAL A 26 -16.87 8.58 -7.60
N LYS A 27 -18.06 8.08 -7.97
CA LYS A 27 -19.18 7.96 -7.03
C LYS A 27 -18.73 7.04 -5.87
N ARG A 28 -18.91 7.51 -4.65
CA ARG A 28 -18.62 6.70 -3.47
C ARG A 28 -19.53 5.45 -3.49
N PRO A 29 -18.97 4.23 -3.38
CA PRO A 29 -19.78 3.01 -3.30
C PRO A 29 -20.71 3.02 -2.09
N ASP A 30 -21.85 2.38 -2.23
CA ASP A 30 -22.75 2.13 -1.11
C ASP A 30 -22.05 1.25 -0.05
N GLY A 31 -22.34 1.48 1.22
CA GLY A 31 -21.72 0.76 2.34
C GLY A 31 -20.39 1.37 2.85
N ILE A 32 -19.79 2.33 2.15
CA ILE A 32 -18.64 3.09 2.63
C ILE A 32 -19.09 4.48 3.09
N SER A 33 -18.88 4.84 4.35
CA SER A 33 -19.22 6.18 4.87
C SER A 33 -18.28 7.26 4.29
N ALA A 34 -18.62 8.55 4.48
CA ALA A 34 -17.75 9.66 4.07
C ALA A 34 -16.40 9.60 4.83
N ALA A 35 -16.42 9.38 6.14
CA ALA A 35 -15.22 9.24 6.95
C ALA A 35 -14.36 8.05 6.50
N GLN A 36 -14.96 6.89 6.25
CA GLN A 36 -14.25 5.72 5.73
C GLN A 36 -13.66 5.97 4.34
N SER A 37 -14.34 6.71 3.46
CA SER A 37 -13.77 7.08 2.17
C SER A 37 -12.55 7.98 2.30
N MET A 38 -12.51 8.85 3.31
CA MET A 38 -11.32 9.66 3.65
C MET A 38 -10.22 8.80 4.29
N ALA A 39 -10.57 7.85 5.15
CA ALA A 39 -9.65 6.89 5.74
C ALA A 39 -8.98 6.01 4.67
N ILE A 40 -9.72 5.48 3.71
CA ILE A 40 -9.17 4.80 2.52
C ILE A 40 -8.20 5.75 1.81
N GLY A 41 -8.65 6.91 1.41
CA GLY A 41 -7.85 7.93 0.76
C GLY A 41 -7.01 7.40 -0.40
N THR A 42 -5.92 8.09 -0.72
CA THR A 42 -4.97 7.65 -1.75
C THR A 42 -4.28 6.34 -1.36
N ALA A 43 -3.90 6.19 -0.09
CA ALA A 43 -3.14 5.02 0.35
C ALA A 43 -3.94 3.72 0.25
N GLY A 44 -5.20 3.70 0.70
CA GLY A 44 -6.06 2.51 0.59
C GLY A 44 -6.43 2.19 -0.87
N TYR A 45 -6.67 3.21 -1.67
CA TYR A 45 -6.85 3.04 -3.12
C TYR A 45 -5.61 2.45 -3.79
N THR A 46 -4.41 2.96 -3.47
CA THR A 46 -3.13 2.43 -3.98
C THR A 46 -2.92 0.97 -3.54
N ALA A 47 -3.24 0.65 -2.28
CA ALA A 47 -3.19 -0.72 -1.78
C ALA A 47 -4.07 -1.66 -2.60
N MET A 48 -5.29 -1.23 -2.95
CA MET A 48 -6.19 -2.03 -3.79
C MET A 48 -5.61 -2.23 -5.19
N LEU A 49 -5.03 -1.21 -5.82
CA LEU A 49 -4.36 -1.36 -7.12
C LEU A 49 -3.19 -2.35 -7.06
N CYS A 50 -2.41 -2.33 -5.97
CA CYS A 50 -1.35 -3.33 -5.74
C CYS A 50 -1.94 -4.74 -5.64
N VAL A 51 -3.00 -4.92 -4.86
CA VAL A 51 -3.67 -6.22 -4.69
C VAL A 51 -4.26 -6.71 -6.02
N MET A 52 -4.90 -5.83 -6.81
CA MET A 52 -5.39 -6.17 -8.15
C MET A 52 -4.26 -6.69 -9.07
N ALA A 53 -3.05 -6.17 -8.93
CA ALA A 53 -1.89 -6.64 -9.69
C ALA A 53 -1.44 -8.07 -9.28
N LEU A 54 -1.89 -8.55 -8.13
CA LEU A 54 -1.55 -9.87 -7.57
C LEU A 54 -2.70 -10.88 -7.68
N MET A 55 -3.90 -10.49 -8.15
CA MET A 55 -5.08 -11.35 -8.14
C MET A 55 -4.96 -12.61 -9.01
N ASP A 56 -4.06 -12.61 -10.00
CA ASP A 56 -3.76 -13.80 -10.79
C ASP A 56 -2.85 -14.79 -10.06
N THR A 57 -2.27 -14.41 -8.91
CA THR A 57 -1.46 -15.29 -8.08
C THR A 57 -2.38 -16.22 -7.27
N PRO A 58 -2.26 -17.55 -7.37
CA PRO A 58 -3.05 -18.45 -6.54
C PRO A 58 -2.78 -18.24 -5.04
N THR A 59 -3.82 -18.33 -4.20
CA THR A 59 -3.69 -18.08 -2.75
C THR A 59 -2.83 -19.12 -2.03
N ASP A 60 -2.62 -20.28 -2.63
CA ASP A 60 -1.76 -21.38 -2.17
C ASP A 60 -0.33 -21.36 -2.77
N ALA A 61 -0.03 -20.38 -3.66
CA ALA A 61 1.30 -20.25 -4.25
C ALA A 61 2.40 -19.89 -3.22
N GLY A 62 2.01 -19.37 -2.07
CA GLY A 62 2.89 -19.04 -0.96
C GLY A 62 2.66 -17.65 -0.38
N GLU A 63 3.64 -17.15 0.36
CA GLU A 63 3.54 -15.90 1.09
C GLU A 63 3.62 -14.68 0.15
N ILE A 64 2.82 -13.65 0.45
CA ILE A 64 2.87 -12.32 -0.17
C ILE A 64 3.57 -11.36 0.79
N LEU A 65 4.69 -10.78 0.38
CA LEU A 65 5.39 -9.77 1.17
C LEU A 65 4.71 -8.41 1.05
N VAL A 66 4.57 -7.71 2.17
CA VAL A 66 4.13 -6.31 2.22
C VAL A 66 5.20 -5.49 2.92
N THR A 67 5.90 -4.62 2.20
CA THR A 67 6.90 -3.71 2.76
C THR A 67 6.25 -2.42 3.28
N GLY A 68 6.87 -1.78 4.26
CA GLY A 68 6.27 -0.60 4.88
C GLY A 68 4.91 -0.89 5.52
N ALA A 69 4.76 -2.08 6.09
CA ALA A 69 3.50 -2.70 6.49
C ALA A 69 2.68 -1.88 7.50
N ALA A 70 3.32 -1.15 8.41
CA ALA A 70 2.63 -0.32 9.40
C ALA A 70 2.21 1.06 8.86
N GLY A 71 2.57 1.42 7.62
CA GLY A 71 2.14 2.64 6.95
C GLY A 71 0.74 2.51 6.33
N GLY A 72 0.25 3.61 5.74
CA GLY A 72 -1.11 3.66 5.20
C GLY A 72 -1.40 2.65 4.10
N VAL A 73 -0.50 2.50 3.11
CA VAL A 73 -0.65 1.50 2.03
C VAL A 73 -0.52 0.08 2.59
N GLY A 74 0.54 -0.17 3.36
CA GLY A 74 0.83 -1.51 3.88
C GLY A 74 -0.26 -2.05 4.78
N SER A 75 -0.82 -1.23 5.69
CA SER A 75 -1.90 -1.63 6.60
C SER A 75 -3.17 -2.05 5.83
N VAL A 76 -3.58 -1.28 4.82
CA VAL A 76 -4.75 -1.62 3.99
C VAL A 76 -4.45 -2.84 3.12
N ALA A 77 -3.24 -2.95 2.55
CA ALA A 77 -2.84 -4.12 1.76
C ALA A 77 -2.90 -5.41 2.59
N LEU A 78 -2.41 -5.40 3.83
CA LEU A 78 -2.51 -6.55 4.74
C LEU A 78 -3.97 -6.96 4.98
N ALA A 79 -4.84 -5.99 5.28
CA ALA A 79 -6.26 -6.26 5.52
C ALA A 79 -6.94 -6.87 4.28
N LEU A 80 -6.65 -6.34 3.08
CA LEU A 80 -7.18 -6.85 1.82
C LEU A 80 -6.67 -8.25 1.49
N LEU A 81 -5.35 -8.47 1.55
CA LEU A 81 -4.73 -9.76 1.25
C LEU A 81 -5.23 -10.86 2.19
N SER A 82 -5.31 -10.57 3.49
CA SER A 82 -5.89 -11.48 4.49
C SER A 82 -7.34 -11.83 4.18
N LYS A 83 -8.17 -10.85 3.83
CA LYS A 83 -9.58 -11.05 3.47
C LYS A 83 -9.75 -11.91 2.22
N LEU A 84 -8.82 -11.79 1.27
CA LEU A 84 -8.79 -12.58 0.03
C LEU A 84 -8.16 -13.97 0.21
N GLY A 85 -7.71 -14.33 1.42
CA GLY A 85 -7.18 -15.66 1.73
C GLY A 85 -5.67 -15.82 1.47
N TYR A 86 -4.94 -14.75 1.17
CA TYR A 86 -3.48 -14.81 1.04
C TYR A 86 -2.78 -14.85 2.39
N GLN A 87 -1.63 -15.53 2.45
CA GLN A 87 -0.71 -15.47 3.57
C GLN A 87 0.19 -14.23 3.42
N ALA A 88 -0.15 -13.14 4.10
CA ALA A 88 0.56 -11.88 4.00
C ALA A 88 1.64 -11.77 5.08
N VAL A 89 2.89 -11.50 4.67
CA VAL A 89 4.03 -11.25 5.56
C VAL A 89 4.28 -9.75 5.65
N ALA A 90 4.25 -9.21 6.86
CA ALA A 90 4.47 -7.81 7.13
C ALA A 90 5.95 -7.51 7.37
N SER A 91 6.59 -6.68 6.54
CA SER A 91 7.92 -6.14 6.80
C SER A 91 7.82 -4.73 7.39
N THR A 92 8.36 -4.57 8.60
CA THR A 92 8.31 -3.31 9.36
C THR A 92 9.61 -3.02 10.08
N GLY A 93 9.95 -1.75 10.26
CA GLY A 93 11.04 -1.33 11.17
C GLY A 93 10.54 -1.00 12.57
N ARG A 94 9.25 -1.20 12.85
CA ARG A 94 8.60 -0.97 14.13
C ARG A 94 8.03 -2.29 14.64
N MET A 95 8.92 -3.11 15.24
CA MET A 95 8.54 -4.43 15.74
C MET A 95 7.55 -4.36 16.91
N GLU A 96 7.48 -3.23 17.60
CA GLU A 96 6.46 -2.92 18.61
C GLU A 96 5.02 -2.88 18.03
N GLU A 97 4.87 -2.75 16.73
CA GLU A 97 3.57 -2.79 16.03
C GLU A 97 3.12 -4.22 15.66
N ALA A 98 3.78 -5.26 16.17
CA ALA A 98 3.50 -6.65 15.80
C ALA A 98 2.03 -7.04 16.04
N ASP A 99 1.48 -6.70 17.20
CA ASP A 99 0.08 -7.00 17.54
C ASP A 99 -0.90 -6.30 16.60
N TYR A 100 -0.63 -5.05 16.26
CA TYR A 100 -1.41 -4.29 15.29
C TYR A 100 -1.39 -4.95 13.91
N LEU A 101 -0.22 -5.33 13.41
CA LEU A 101 -0.06 -5.97 12.09
C LEU A 101 -0.73 -7.35 12.05
N THR A 102 -0.61 -8.13 13.13
CA THR A 102 -1.31 -9.41 13.28
C THR A 102 -2.83 -9.22 13.29
N GLY A 103 -3.33 -8.20 14.00
CA GLY A 103 -4.76 -7.82 13.99
C GLY A 103 -5.29 -7.46 12.60
N LEU A 104 -4.46 -6.87 11.74
CA LEU A 104 -4.81 -6.62 10.33
C LEU A 104 -4.83 -7.90 9.48
N GLY A 105 -4.17 -8.97 9.93
CA GLY A 105 -4.17 -10.26 9.26
C GLY A 105 -2.80 -10.66 8.71
N ALA A 106 -1.71 -10.06 9.19
CA ALA A 106 -0.38 -10.56 8.88
C ALA A 106 -0.23 -11.99 9.43
N SER A 107 0.19 -12.92 8.59
CA SER A 107 0.48 -14.32 8.97
C SER A 107 1.84 -14.43 9.67
N ARG A 108 2.76 -13.51 9.35
CA ARG A 108 4.12 -13.43 9.89
C ARG A 108 4.63 -12.00 9.79
N ILE A 109 5.56 -11.64 10.68
CA ILE A 109 6.20 -10.33 10.70
C ILE A 109 7.71 -10.54 10.59
N ILE A 110 8.37 -9.70 9.80
CA ILE A 110 9.83 -9.66 9.66
C ILE A 110 10.34 -8.25 9.88
N ASP A 111 11.55 -8.14 10.40
CA ASP A 111 12.22 -6.86 10.50
C ASP A 111 12.61 -6.36 9.11
N ARG A 112 12.35 -5.07 8.83
CA ARG A 112 12.78 -4.44 7.56
C ARG A 112 14.29 -4.54 7.32
N ALA A 113 15.09 -4.66 8.38
CA ALA A 113 16.54 -4.82 8.28
C ALA A 113 16.95 -6.04 7.45
N GLU A 114 16.09 -7.09 7.38
CA GLU A 114 16.33 -8.26 6.54
C GLU A 114 16.39 -7.94 5.03
N LEU A 115 15.81 -6.79 4.62
CA LEU A 115 15.67 -6.40 3.22
C LEU A 115 16.33 -5.05 2.89
N SER A 116 16.78 -4.27 3.88
CA SER A 116 17.15 -2.85 3.66
C SER A 116 18.57 -2.62 3.15
N ASP A 117 19.45 -3.60 3.26
CA ASP A 117 20.83 -3.52 2.82
C ASP A 117 21.04 -4.15 1.43
N LYS A 118 22.20 -3.92 0.83
CA LYS A 118 22.58 -4.53 -0.44
C LYS A 118 22.58 -6.06 -0.33
N GLY A 119 21.67 -6.70 -1.05
CA GLY A 119 21.54 -8.16 -1.12
C GLY A 119 22.18 -8.78 -2.35
N ARG A 120 21.80 -10.03 -2.63
CA ARG A 120 22.26 -10.80 -3.78
C ARG A 120 21.47 -10.43 -5.04
N PRO A 121 22.07 -10.52 -6.24
CA PRO A 121 21.36 -10.32 -7.51
C PRO A 121 20.19 -11.30 -7.73
N LEU A 122 20.28 -12.49 -7.14
CA LEU A 122 19.26 -13.54 -7.12
C LEU A 122 19.41 -14.30 -5.79
N ASP A 123 18.32 -14.49 -5.07
CA ASP A 123 18.33 -15.11 -3.75
C ASP A 123 17.29 -16.23 -3.65
N LYS A 124 17.13 -16.84 -2.46
CA LYS A 124 16.14 -17.87 -2.20
C LYS A 124 14.74 -17.38 -2.55
N GLU A 125 13.94 -18.22 -3.18
CA GLU A 125 12.54 -17.94 -3.52
C GLU A 125 11.66 -18.01 -2.28
N ASN A 126 11.27 -16.84 -1.78
CA ASN A 126 10.44 -16.70 -0.58
C ASN A 126 9.01 -16.27 -0.92
N TRP A 127 8.85 -15.27 -1.82
CA TRP A 127 7.60 -14.55 -2.01
C TRP A 127 6.88 -14.96 -3.30
N ALA A 128 5.61 -15.36 -3.21
CA ALA A 128 4.76 -15.59 -4.38
C ALA A 128 4.37 -14.26 -5.07
N GLY A 129 4.33 -13.18 -4.31
CA GLY A 129 4.12 -11.82 -4.78
C GLY A 129 4.54 -10.80 -3.74
N VAL A 130 4.59 -9.52 -4.15
CA VAL A 130 5.03 -8.43 -3.27
C VAL A 130 4.19 -7.18 -3.48
N VAL A 131 3.83 -6.51 -2.39
CA VAL A 131 3.37 -5.11 -2.38
C VAL A 131 4.49 -4.28 -1.78
N ASP A 132 5.11 -3.41 -2.59
CA ASP A 132 6.23 -2.58 -2.13
C ASP A 132 5.89 -1.10 -2.11
N ALA A 133 6.05 -0.48 -0.93
CA ALA A 133 5.89 0.95 -0.70
C ALA A 133 7.22 1.63 -0.30
N VAL A 134 8.35 0.91 -0.39
CA VAL A 134 9.62 1.32 0.20
C VAL A 134 10.67 1.68 -0.85
N GLY A 135 10.76 0.92 -1.93
CA GLY A 135 11.75 1.19 -2.99
C GLY A 135 13.18 0.78 -2.63
N SER A 136 14.14 1.27 -3.40
CA SER A 136 15.60 1.11 -3.22
C SER A 136 16.04 -0.35 -2.96
N HIS A 137 16.95 -0.59 -2.02
CA HIS A 137 17.44 -1.92 -1.68
C HIS A 137 16.35 -2.88 -1.22
N THR A 138 15.34 -2.40 -0.49
CA THR A 138 14.19 -3.23 -0.07
C THR A 138 13.46 -3.81 -1.28
N LEU A 139 13.16 -2.99 -2.28
CA LEU A 139 12.52 -3.44 -3.52
C LEU A 139 13.43 -4.40 -4.29
N ALA A 140 14.73 -4.09 -4.40
CA ALA A 140 15.70 -4.95 -5.09
C ALA A 140 15.78 -6.34 -4.47
N ASN A 141 15.82 -6.44 -3.13
CA ASN A 141 15.83 -7.71 -2.40
C ASN A 141 14.50 -8.45 -2.52
N ALA A 142 13.38 -7.74 -2.46
CA ALA A 142 12.06 -8.34 -2.67
C ALA A 142 11.96 -8.98 -4.07
N ILE A 143 12.43 -8.29 -5.12
CA ILE A 143 12.50 -8.83 -6.49
C ILE A 143 13.40 -10.07 -6.54
N ALA A 144 14.62 -10.00 -5.94
CA ALA A 144 15.58 -11.11 -5.94
C ALA A 144 15.06 -12.36 -5.22
N GLN A 145 14.11 -12.20 -4.28
CA GLN A 145 13.50 -13.27 -3.49
C GLN A 145 12.11 -13.69 -4.00
N THR A 146 11.63 -13.09 -5.08
CA THR A 146 10.34 -13.46 -5.67
C THR A 146 10.46 -14.81 -6.40
N LYS A 147 9.46 -15.65 -6.21
CA LYS A 147 9.35 -16.98 -6.83
C LYS A 147 9.16 -16.87 -8.33
N TYR A 148 9.38 -18.01 -9.01
CA TYR A 148 9.13 -18.13 -10.45
C TYR A 148 7.73 -17.63 -10.84
N GLY A 149 7.63 -16.75 -11.83
CA GLY A 149 6.39 -16.15 -12.32
C GLY A 149 5.72 -15.16 -11.37
N GLY A 150 6.31 -14.87 -10.21
CA GLY A 150 5.70 -13.95 -9.24
C GLY A 150 5.70 -12.50 -9.68
N THR A 151 4.80 -11.71 -9.10
CA THR A 151 4.62 -10.28 -9.40
C THR A 151 4.99 -9.40 -8.20
N VAL A 152 5.73 -8.34 -8.46
CA VAL A 152 6.09 -7.29 -7.51
C VAL A 152 5.37 -6.00 -7.90
N ALA A 153 4.40 -5.56 -7.10
CA ALA A 153 3.67 -4.32 -7.26
C ALA A 153 4.37 -3.19 -6.49
N ALA A 154 5.05 -2.30 -7.20
CA ALA A 154 5.80 -1.19 -6.62
C ALA A 154 4.99 0.11 -6.69
N CYS A 155 4.72 0.73 -5.53
CA CYS A 155 3.90 1.94 -5.41
C CYS A 155 4.53 3.06 -4.58
N GLY A 156 5.72 2.87 -3.99
CA GLY A 156 6.31 3.87 -3.12
C GLY A 156 7.85 3.85 -3.14
N LEU A 157 8.44 4.84 -2.47
CA LEU A 157 9.87 5.10 -2.48
C LEU A 157 10.37 5.64 -1.12
N ALA A 158 9.82 5.11 -0.01
CA ALA A 158 10.11 5.62 1.33
C ALA A 158 11.59 5.47 1.75
N GLN A 159 12.32 4.47 1.23
CA GLN A 159 13.77 4.32 1.40
C GLN A 159 14.56 5.12 0.35
N GLY A 160 14.07 5.17 -0.89
CA GLY A 160 14.72 5.87 -1.99
C GLY A 160 14.06 5.59 -3.34
N PRO A 161 14.31 6.45 -4.35
CA PRO A 161 13.73 6.33 -5.69
C PRO A 161 14.54 5.41 -6.63
N ASP A 162 15.72 4.98 -6.21
CA ASP A 162 16.60 4.11 -6.98
C ASP A 162 16.14 2.66 -6.97
N LEU A 163 16.58 1.88 -7.95
CA LEU A 163 16.36 0.44 -8.03
C LEU A 163 17.70 -0.27 -8.31
N PRO A 164 18.47 -0.63 -7.28
CA PRO A 164 19.77 -1.28 -7.43
C PRO A 164 19.61 -2.81 -7.67
N ALA A 165 18.77 -3.19 -8.62
CA ALA A 165 18.51 -4.58 -9.01
C ALA A 165 19.29 -5.01 -10.26
N THR A 166 19.29 -6.31 -10.53
CA THR A 166 19.80 -6.88 -11.78
C THR A 166 18.67 -7.46 -12.62
N VAL A 167 18.92 -7.79 -13.87
CA VAL A 167 17.92 -8.41 -14.75
C VAL A 167 17.70 -9.91 -14.45
N MET A 168 18.52 -10.52 -13.57
CA MET A 168 18.49 -11.97 -13.31
C MET A 168 17.11 -12.49 -12.85
N PRO A 169 16.40 -11.88 -11.90
CA PRO A 169 15.07 -12.34 -11.51
C PRO A 169 14.08 -12.34 -12.68
N PHE A 170 14.16 -11.35 -13.55
CA PHE A 170 13.27 -11.22 -14.71
C PHE A 170 13.53 -12.31 -15.76
N ILE A 171 14.78 -12.55 -16.15
CA ILE A 171 15.11 -13.49 -17.22
C ILE A 171 15.16 -14.94 -16.75
N LEU A 172 15.50 -15.22 -15.47
CA LEU A 172 15.67 -16.57 -14.95
C LEU A 172 14.43 -17.10 -14.24
N ARG A 173 13.56 -16.22 -13.72
CA ARG A 173 12.35 -16.60 -13.00
C ARG A 173 11.08 -15.98 -13.57
N GLY A 174 11.15 -15.21 -14.63
CA GLY A 174 9.98 -14.54 -15.21
C GLY A 174 9.26 -13.60 -14.24
N VAL A 175 9.98 -13.05 -13.26
CA VAL A 175 9.41 -12.10 -12.29
C VAL A 175 8.88 -10.88 -13.03
N THR A 176 7.69 -10.41 -12.66
CA THR A 176 7.12 -9.18 -13.17
C THR A 176 7.27 -8.07 -12.13
N LEU A 177 7.93 -6.96 -12.50
CA LEU A 177 7.88 -5.71 -11.74
C LEU A 177 6.82 -4.81 -12.35
N ARG A 178 5.75 -4.53 -11.61
CA ARG A 178 4.63 -3.70 -12.04
C ARG A 178 4.60 -2.39 -11.25
N GLY A 179 4.78 -1.27 -11.93
CA GLY A 179 4.55 0.05 -11.35
C GLY A 179 3.05 0.29 -11.13
N ILE A 180 2.71 0.85 -9.99
CA ILE A 180 1.32 1.15 -9.58
C ILE A 180 1.14 2.66 -9.53
N ASP A 181 0.51 3.21 -10.56
CA ASP A 181 0.15 4.63 -10.61
C ASP A 181 -1.25 4.85 -10.04
N SER A 182 -1.33 5.51 -8.89
CA SER A 182 -2.58 5.95 -8.26
C SER A 182 -2.91 7.42 -8.55
N VAL A 183 -2.01 8.15 -9.22
CA VAL A 183 -2.14 9.60 -9.47
C VAL A 183 -2.92 9.86 -10.76
N MET A 184 -2.50 9.26 -11.87
CA MET A 184 -3.08 9.49 -13.21
C MET A 184 -3.86 8.26 -13.73
N ALA A 185 -4.09 7.26 -12.90
CA ALA A 185 -4.84 6.06 -13.27
C ALA A 185 -6.19 6.40 -13.94
N PRO A 186 -6.56 5.71 -15.02
CA PRO A 186 -7.82 5.95 -15.75
C PRO A 186 -9.06 5.79 -14.85
N LEU A 187 -10.13 6.54 -15.14
CA LEU A 187 -11.36 6.53 -14.34
C LEU A 187 -11.96 5.13 -14.19
N ALA A 188 -11.96 4.31 -15.26
CA ALA A 188 -12.47 2.95 -15.22
C ALA A 188 -11.74 2.07 -14.19
N LEU A 189 -10.40 2.14 -14.16
CA LEU A 189 -9.59 1.42 -13.17
C LEU A 189 -9.85 1.92 -11.74
N ARG A 190 -10.09 3.23 -11.56
CA ARG A 190 -10.49 3.81 -10.27
C ARG A 190 -11.83 3.26 -9.80
N GLN A 191 -12.83 3.23 -10.70
CA GLN A 191 -14.16 2.71 -10.38
C GLN A 191 -14.09 1.23 -9.97
N GLU A 192 -13.33 0.43 -10.70
CA GLU A 192 -13.11 -0.98 -10.38
C GLU A 192 -12.43 -1.15 -9.00
N ALA A 193 -11.35 -0.43 -8.74
CA ALA A 193 -10.65 -0.50 -7.45
C ALA A 193 -11.55 -0.07 -6.27
N TRP A 194 -12.38 0.97 -6.43
CA TRP A 194 -13.32 1.39 -5.40
C TRP A 194 -14.47 0.38 -5.19
N ALA A 195 -14.93 -0.29 -6.24
CA ALA A 195 -15.90 -1.38 -6.12
C ALA A 195 -15.31 -2.58 -5.36
N LEU A 196 -14.07 -2.96 -5.67
CA LEU A 196 -13.36 -4.03 -4.96
C LEU A 196 -13.05 -3.67 -3.49
N LEU A 197 -12.72 -2.41 -3.20
CA LEU A 197 -12.59 -1.93 -1.81
C LEU A 197 -13.90 -2.10 -1.04
N ALA A 198 -15.03 -1.74 -1.63
CA ALA A 198 -16.34 -1.91 -0.99
C ALA A 198 -16.68 -3.38 -0.74
N GLN A 199 -16.21 -4.28 -1.60
CA GLN A 199 -16.48 -5.71 -1.49
C GLN A 199 -15.55 -6.43 -0.52
N HIS A 200 -14.27 -6.04 -0.47
CA HIS A 200 -13.22 -6.84 0.18
C HIS A 200 -12.57 -6.17 1.38
N LEU A 201 -12.65 -4.85 1.55
CA LEU A 201 -12.05 -4.20 2.71
C LEU A 201 -12.96 -4.35 3.93
N ASP A 202 -12.41 -4.93 5.00
CA ASP A 202 -13.07 -5.00 6.29
C ASP A 202 -13.12 -3.60 6.92
N MET A 203 -14.32 -3.02 7.01
CA MET A 203 -14.51 -1.67 7.54
C MET A 203 -14.19 -1.57 9.03
N GLN A 204 -14.32 -2.64 9.81
CA GLN A 204 -13.93 -2.65 11.22
C GLN A 204 -12.40 -2.55 11.35
N LYS A 205 -11.65 -3.25 10.48
CA LYS A 205 -10.19 -3.11 10.43
C LYS A 205 -9.77 -1.71 9.95
N LEU A 206 -10.49 -1.14 8.97
CA LEU A 206 -10.24 0.23 8.52
C LEU A 206 -10.46 1.23 9.66
N ASP A 207 -11.56 1.12 10.38
CA ASP A 207 -11.87 1.99 11.52
C ASP A 207 -10.82 1.84 12.63
N ALA A 208 -10.40 0.60 12.94
CA ALA A 208 -9.36 0.32 13.96
C ALA A 208 -7.96 0.86 13.59
N MET A 209 -7.63 0.99 12.31
CA MET A 209 -6.36 1.57 11.87
C MET A 209 -6.42 3.09 11.67
N THR A 210 -7.58 3.72 11.88
CA THR A 210 -7.81 5.15 11.60
C THR A 210 -7.87 5.94 12.90
N SER A 211 -7.11 7.02 12.97
CA SER A 211 -7.23 8.07 13.99
C SER A 211 -7.81 9.34 13.38
N THR A 212 -8.39 10.19 14.22
CA THR A 212 -8.89 11.51 13.83
C THR A 212 -7.96 12.61 14.31
N ALA A 213 -7.92 13.71 13.58
CA ALA A 213 -7.17 14.91 13.90
C ALA A 213 -7.94 16.16 13.41
N THR A 214 -7.51 17.32 13.82
CA THR A 214 -8.02 18.62 13.37
C THR A 214 -7.03 19.29 12.41
N LEU A 215 -7.40 20.42 11.83
CA LEU A 215 -6.49 21.21 11.00
C LEU A 215 -5.27 21.73 11.79
N ASP A 216 -5.44 22.01 13.08
CA ASP A 216 -4.37 22.53 13.94
C ASP A 216 -3.27 21.48 14.19
N ASP A 217 -3.58 20.19 14.07
CA ASP A 217 -2.64 19.09 14.26
C ASP A 217 -1.74 18.83 13.04
N LEU A 218 -2.09 19.40 11.86
CA LEU A 218 -1.42 19.10 10.59
C LEU A 218 0.09 19.41 10.57
N PRO A 219 0.59 20.53 11.16
CA PRO A 219 2.03 20.80 11.17
C PRO A 219 2.83 19.70 11.91
N GLU A 220 2.33 19.23 13.05
CA GLU A 220 2.97 18.15 13.82
C GLU A 220 2.84 16.80 13.09
N LEU A 221 1.67 16.49 12.58
CA LEU A 221 1.43 15.27 11.79
C LEU A 221 2.31 15.20 10.54
N GLY A 222 2.55 16.34 9.88
CA GLY A 222 3.47 16.43 8.76
C GLY A 222 4.91 16.05 9.14
N GLN A 223 5.39 16.49 10.29
CA GLN A 223 6.70 16.10 10.81
C GLN A 223 6.75 14.61 11.17
N LYS A 224 5.71 14.09 11.83
CA LYS A 224 5.62 12.66 12.20
C LYS A 224 5.64 11.74 10.98
N ILE A 225 4.92 12.10 9.90
CA ILE A 225 4.91 11.27 8.69
C ILE A 225 6.27 11.26 7.99
N LEU A 226 6.95 12.41 7.93
CA LEU A 226 8.33 12.50 7.39
C LEU A 226 9.33 11.69 8.22
N ALA A 227 9.14 11.62 9.53
CA ALA A 227 9.95 10.81 10.43
C ALA A 227 9.58 9.30 10.41
N GLY A 228 8.59 8.87 9.60
CA GLY A 228 8.13 7.48 9.53
C GLY A 228 7.38 7.01 10.79
N GLN A 229 6.87 7.93 11.60
CA GLN A 229 6.22 7.65 12.89
C GLN A 229 4.70 7.50 12.79
N THR A 230 4.11 7.77 11.63
CA THR A 230 2.66 7.63 11.43
C THR A 230 2.31 6.17 11.18
N ARG A 231 1.33 5.65 11.95
CA ARG A 231 0.75 4.33 11.78
C ARG A 231 -0.62 4.45 11.10
N GLY A 232 -0.94 3.51 10.20
CA GLY A 232 -2.28 3.38 9.63
C GLY A 232 -2.74 4.65 8.90
N ARG A 233 -3.91 5.14 9.29
CA ARG A 233 -4.59 6.27 8.64
C ARG A 233 -4.91 7.38 9.63
N VAL A 234 -4.85 8.62 9.16
CA VAL A 234 -5.32 9.79 9.91
C VAL A 234 -6.37 10.51 9.05
N VAL A 235 -7.55 10.74 9.60
CA VAL A 235 -8.63 11.53 9.00
C VAL A 235 -8.70 12.88 9.70
N VAL A 236 -8.67 13.96 8.94
CA VAL A 236 -8.76 15.32 9.46
C VAL A 236 -10.21 15.78 9.42
N GLU A 237 -10.75 16.17 10.57
CA GLU A 237 -12.05 16.77 10.69
C GLU A 237 -11.95 18.30 10.49
N LEU A 238 -12.96 18.86 9.76
CA LEU A 238 -12.98 20.28 9.34
C LEU A 238 -14.06 21.06 10.07
#